data_6af3c16c971250c4bde0dfbd8b5e4985
#
_entry.id   6af3c16c971250c4bde0dfbd8b5e4985
#
_cell.length_a   1.000
_cell.length_b   1.000
_cell.length_c   1.000
_cell.angle_alpha   90.00
_cell.angle_beta   90.00
_cell.angle_gamma   90.00
#
_symmetry.space_group_name_H-M   'P 1'
#
loop_
_entity.id
_entity.type
_entity.pdbx_description
1 polymer ?
#
loop_
_entity_poly.entity_id
_entity_poly.type
_entity_poly.pdbx_seq_one_letter_code
_entity_poly.pdbx_strand_id
1 'polypeptide(L)'
;MGAVAGRTGGLTVRVADMGDPGVAPMLDGLAAEYTARYGHQAAERELTGTPDAAFSAPGGGVVLVEDGGRAVAGGAFLRKDARTAEFKRIWTDAARRRQGLGRRAMAALEGAAARRGYLRAHLTTGPEQPEAVAMYERLGYTLSSEEGTDPEGRRIYFAFAKDLAAPGERCADPGAGGHSGVRAGGASYD
;
A
#
# COMPACT_ATOMS: atom_id res chain seq x y z
N MET A 1 4.35 35.15 24.63
CA MET A 1 5.05 33.86 24.72
C MET A 1 3.99 32.79 24.46
N GLY A 2 3.84 32.39 23.20
CA GLY A 2 2.90 31.35 22.78
C GLY A 2 3.60 29.99 22.79
N ALA A 3 3.15 29.09 23.64
CA ALA A 3 3.61 27.72 23.66
C ALA A 3 3.18 27.01 22.37
N VAL A 4 4.12 26.65 21.52
CA VAL A 4 3.90 25.71 20.43
C VAL A 4 3.73 24.34 21.05
N ALA A 5 2.48 23.90 21.18
CA ALA A 5 2.17 22.52 21.58
C ALA A 5 2.72 21.59 20.49
N GLY A 6 3.79 20.88 20.80
CA GLY A 6 4.36 19.84 19.95
C GLY A 6 3.33 18.74 19.73
N ARG A 7 2.86 18.57 18.51
CA ARG A 7 1.96 17.47 18.11
C ARG A 7 2.76 16.16 18.06
N THR A 8 2.79 15.43 19.17
CA THR A 8 3.20 14.02 19.19
C THR A 8 2.00 13.15 18.81
N GLY A 9 1.45 13.36 17.62
CA GLY A 9 0.48 12.46 17.02
C GLY A 9 1.23 11.38 16.25
N GLY A 10 1.37 10.18 16.85
CA GLY A 10 1.95 9.04 16.13
C GLY A 10 1.05 8.62 14.96
N LEU A 11 1.66 8.19 13.85
CA LEU A 11 0.92 7.59 12.73
C LEU A 11 0.22 6.31 13.19
N THR A 12 -1.08 6.25 12.98
CA THR A 12 -1.91 5.06 13.24
C THR A 12 -2.33 4.40 11.94
N VAL A 13 -2.64 3.11 12.00
CA VAL A 13 -3.21 2.36 10.88
C VAL A 13 -4.57 1.85 11.28
N ARG A 14 -5.57 2.12 10.46
CA ARG A 14 -6.95 1.71 10.69
C ARG A 14 -7.50 0.97 9.47
N VAL A 15 -8.29 -0.07 9.73
CA VAL A 15 -9.16 -0.69 8.71
C VAL A 15 -10.48 0.03 8.72
N ALA A 16 -11.02 0.33 7.56
CA ALA A 16 -12.26 1.06 7.35
C ALA A 16 -13.12 0.38 6.28
N ASP A 17 -14.35 0.82 6.16
CA ASP A 17 -15.21 0.55 5.01
C ASP A 17 -15.21 1.75 4.07
N MET A 18 -15.58 1.54 2.80
CA MET A 18 -15.55 2.61 1.80
C MET A 18 -16.51 3.76 2.12
N GLY A 19 -17.58 3.50 2.86
CA GLY A 19 -18.53 4.52 3.35
C GLY A 19 -18.08 5.27 4.62
N ASP A 20 -16.90 4.94 5.18
CA ASP A 20 -16.38 5.64 6.35
C ASP A 20 -15.98 7.07 5.99
N PRO A 21 -16.41 8.10 6.74
CA PRO A 21 -16.07 9.50 6.44
C PRO A 21 -14.56 9.77 6.39
N GLY A 22 -13.74 9.01 7.11
CA GLY A 22 -12.28 9.11 7.09
C GLY A 22 -11.65 8.74 5.74
N VAL A 23 -12.41 8.09 4.83
CA VAL A 23 -11.96 7.74 3.48
C VAL A 23 -12.01 8.94 2.52
N ALA A 24 -12.82 9.96 2.80
CA ALA A 24 -13.00 11.11 1.92
C ALA A 24 -11.68 11.79 1.49
N PRO A 25 -10.70 12.07 2.35
CA PRO A 25 -9.43 12.67 1.93
C PRO A 25 -8.67 11.82 0.89
N MET A 26 -8.78 10.50 0.97
CA MET A 26 -8.17 9.58 0.01
C MET A 26 -8.89 9.66 -1.35
N LEU A 27 -10.21 9.62 -1.37
CA LEU A 27 -10.99 9.68 -2.60
C LEU A 27 -10.84 11.04 -3.30
N ASP A 28 -10.88 12.14 -2.56
CA ASP A 28 -10.68 13.49 -3.08
C ASP A 28 -9.28 13.66 -3.68
N GLY A 29 -8.26 13.17 -2.97
CA GLY A 29 -6.87 13.19 -3.43
C GLY A 29 -6.66 12.38 -4.69
N LEU A 30 -7.25 11.19 -4.79
CA LEU A 30 -7.21 10.35 -6.00
C LEU A 30 -7.95 11.00 -7.17
N ALA A 31 -9.13 11.56 -6.93
CA ALA A 31 -9.91 12.26 -7.96
C ALA A 31 -9.11 13.42 -8.57
N ALA A 32 -8.49 14.24 -7.72
CA ALA A 32 -7.65 15.35 -8.16
C ALA A 32 -6.42 14.86 -8.97
N GLU A 33 -5.71 13.83 -8.48
CA GLU A 33 -4.52 13.28 -9.14
C GLU A 33 -4.85 12.63 -10.49
N TYR A 34 -5.89 11.80 -10.55
CA TYR A 34 -6.29 11.13 -11.79
C TYR A 34 -6.83 12.11 -12.82
N THR A 35 -7.59 13.12 -12.39
CA THR A 35 -8.06 14.20 -13.28
C THR A 35 -6.86 14.94 -13.89
N ALA A 36 -5.86 15.26 -13.10
CA ALA A 36 -4.66 15.95 -13.56
C ALA A 36 -3.82 15.13 -14.55
N ARG A 37 -3.76 13.79 -14.37
CA ARG A 37 -2.93 12.89 -15.20
C ARG A 37 -3.65 12.36 -16.42
N TYR A 38 -4.93 12.01 -16.29
CA TYR A 38 -5.66 11.25 -17.32
C TYR A 38 -6.95 11.93 -17.79
N GLY A 39 -7.31 13.10 -17.19
CA GLY A 39 -8.54 13.81 -17.47
C GLY A 39 -9.74 13.31 -16.67
N HIS A 40 -10.78 14.12 -16.60
CA HIS A 40 -11.95 13.91 -15.73
C HIS A 40 -12.68 12.58 -15.99
N GLN A 41 -12.93 12.25 -17.26
CA GLN A 41 -13.65 11.01 -17.60
C GLN A 41 -12.90 9.72 -17.20
N ALA A 42 -11.56 9.72 -17.30
CA ALA A 42 -10.75 8.58 -16.88
C ALA A 42 -10.71 8.47 -15.34
N ALA A 43 -10.62 9.60 -14.65
CA ALA A 43 -10.68 9.65 -13.19
C ALA A 43 -12.03 9.12 -12.67
N GLU A 44 -13.13 9.57 -13.25
CA GLU A 44 -14.48 9.10 -12.90
C GLU A 44 -14.62 7.60 -13.10
N ARG A 45 -14.23 7.07 -14.26
CA ARG A 45 -14.30 5.62 -14.54
C ARG A 45 -13.48 4.80 -13.56
N GLU A 46 -12.27 5.24 -13.21
CA GLU A 46 -11.42 4.50 -12.26
C GLU A 46 -12.03 4.50 -10.84
N LEU A 47 -12.62 5.60 -10.42
CA LEU A 47 -13.18 5.72 -9.07
C LEU A 47 -14.58 5.13 -8.94
N THR A 48 -15.40 5.13 -10.01
CA THR A 48 -16.79 4.64 -9.97
C THR A 48 -16.96 3.26 -10.62
N GLY A 49 -15.99 2.81 -11.42
CA GLY A 49 -16.08 1.54 -12.17
C GLY A 49 -16.10 0.28 -11.30
N THR A 50 -15.71 0.39 -10.02
CA THR A 50 -15.81 -0.69 -9.04
C THR A 50 -16.79 -0.29 -7.94
N PRO A 51 -17.88 -1.05 -7.71
CA PRO A 51 -18.82 -0.75 -6.64
C PRO A 51 -18.16 -0.75 -5.26
N ASP A 52 -18.55 0.17 -4.39
CA ASP A 52 -17.98 0.30 -3.05
C ASP A 52 -18.14 -0.96 -2.20
N ALA A 53 -19.22 -1.72 -2.40
CA ALA A 53 -19.46 -3.00 -1.74
C ALA A 53 -18.35 -4.04 -2.03
N ALA A 54 -17.64 -3.96 -3.16
CA ALA A 54 -16.52 -4.85 -3.47
C ALA A 54 -15.34 -4.67 -2.53
N PHE A 55 -15.21 -3.49 -1.92
CA PHE A 55 -14.17 -3.15 -0.95
C PHE A 55 -14.57 -3.45 0.50
N SER A 56 -15.66 -4.18 0.71
CA SER A 56 -16.16 -4.55 2.04
C SER A 56 -15.88 -6.02 2.36
N ALA A 57 -16.01 -6.36 3.66
CA ALA A 57 -15.92 -7.74 4.13
C ALA A 57 -16.97 -8.63 3.42
N PRO A 58 -16.70 -9.93 3.23
CA PRO A 58 -15.46 -10.64 3.59
C PRO A 58 -14.33 -10.52 2.57
N GLY A 59 -14.60 -10.08 1.35
CA GLY A 59 -13.67 -10.16 0.21
C GLY A 59 -12.78 -8.95 0.03
N GLY A 60 -13.16 -7.79 0.57
CA GLY A 60 -12.45 -6.53 0.40
C GLY A 60 -12.17 -5.79 1.70
N GLY A 61 -11.53 -4.64 1.62
CA GLY A 61 -11.27 -3.76 2.75
C GLY A 61 -10.56 -2.48 2.34
N VAL A 62 -10.64 -1.48 3.20
CA VAL A 62 -9.93 -0.21 3.08
C VAL A 62 -8.96 -0.10 4.23
N VAL A 63 -7.76 0.41 3.97
CA VAL A 63 -6.74 0.69 4.98
C VAL A 63 -6.40 2.18 4.91
N LEU A 64 -6.43 2.84 6.05
CA LEU A 64 -6.01 4.23 6.21
C LEU A 64 -4.80 4.32 7.13
N VAL A 65 -3.83 5.13 6.73
CA VAL A 65 -2.74 5.62 7.60
C VAL A 65 -3.13 7.03 8.00
N GLU A 66 -3.28 7.25 9.29
CA GLU A 66 -3.78 8.52 9.84
C GLU A 66 -2.71 9.21 10.69
N ASP A 67 -2.69 10.55 10.62
CA ASP A 67 -1.93 11.43 11.48
C ASP A 67 -2.90 12.38 12.19
N GLY A 68 -3.01 12.25 13.52
CA GLY A 68 -3.96 13.03 14.30
C GLY A 68 -5.42 12.82 13.89
N GLY A 69 -5.79 11.60 13.48
CA GLY A 69 -7.16 11.24 13.08
C GLY A 69 -7.54 11.63 11.64
N ARG A 70 -6.60 12.18 10.85
CA ARG A 70 -6.81 12.46 9.44
C ARG A 70 -6.02 11.49 8.57
N ALA A 71 -6.66 10.92 7.57
CA ALA A 71 -5.99 10.09 6.59
C ALA A 71 -4.92 10.89 5.81
N VAL A 72 -3.70 10.34 5.75
CA VAL A 72 -2.54 10.89 5.03
C VAL A 72 -1.97 9.93 4.00
N ALA A 73 -2.37 8.66 4.06
CA ALA A 73 -2.15 7.65 3.03
C ALA A 73 -3.16 6.53 3.22
N GLY A 74 -3.32 5.69 2.22
CA GLY A 74 -4.23 4.56 2.29
C GLY A 74 -4.32 3.79 0.99
N GLY A 75 -5.30 2.91 0.95
CA GLY A 75 -5.66 2.14 -0.22
C GLY A 75 -6.77 1.15 0.09
N ALA A 76 -7.23 0.48 -0.93
CA ALA A 76 -8.28 -0.51 -0.82
C ALA A 76 -7.89 -1.80 -1.52
N PHE A 77 -8.52 -2.90 -1.16
CA PHE A 77 -8.39 -4.16 -1.85
C PHE A 77 -9.75 -4.83 -2.01
N LEU A 78 -9.85 -5.64 -3.04
CA LEU A 78 -11.02 -6.47 -3.32
C LEU A 78 -10.57 -7.87 -3.75
N ARG A 79 -11.51 -8.78 -3.85
CA ARG A 79 -11.24 -10.14 -4.33
C ARG A 79 -11.01 -10.13 -5.84
N LYS A 80 -9.83 -10.54 -6.30
CA LYS A 80 -9.56 -10.89 -7.70
C LYS A 80 -9.97 -12.35 -7.96
N ASP A 81 -9.50 -13.26 -7.11
CA ASP A 81 -9.84 -14.69 -7.11
C ASP A 81 -9.79 -15.27 -5.68
N ALA A 82 -9.88 -16.59 -5.54
CA ALA A 82 -9.90 -17.27 -4.23
C ALA A 82 -8.62 -17.05 -3.40
N ARG A 83 -7.48 -16.76 -4.03
CA ARG A 83 -6.16 -16.63 -3.38
C ARG A 83 -5.51 -15.26 -3.58
N THR A 84 -6.05 -14.43 -4.47
CA THR A 84 -5.47 -13.16 -4.88
C THR A 84 -6.36 -11.99 -4.50
N ALA A 85 -5.80 -11.01 -3.79
CA ALA A 85 -6.41 -9.70 -3.59
C ALA A 85 -5.92 -8.73 -4.66
N GLU A 86 -6.82 -7.96 -5.27
CA GLU A 86 -6.49 -6.83 -6.11
C GLU A 86 -6.43 -5.56 -5.29
N PHE A 87 -5.28 -4.87 -5.30
CA PHE A 87 -5.09 -3.60 -4.62
C PHE A 87 -5.42 -2.45 -5.56
N LYS A 88 -6.26 -1.55 -5.09
CA LYS A 88 -6.75 -0.37 -5.81
C LYS A 88 -6.73 0.87 -4.91
N ARG A 89 -6.89 2.03 -5.52
CA ARG A 89 -7.05 3.30 -4.79
C ARG A 89 -5.89 3.59 -3.83
N ILE A 90 -4.65 3.16 -4.19
CA ILE A 90 -3.46 3.43 -3.39
C ILE A 90 -3.13 4.91 -3.49
N TRP A 91 -3.05 5.58 -2.33
CA TRP A 91 -2.93 7.02 -2.25
C TRP A 91 -1.99 7.47 -1.12
N THR A 92 -1.33 8.58 -1.36
CA THR A 92 -0.59 9.34 -0.34
C THR A 92 -0.82 10.83 -0.57
N ASP A 93 -1.20 11.53 0.48
CA ASP A 93 -1.39 12.99 0.48
C ASP A 93 -0.17 13.67 -0.19
N ALA A 94 -0.44 14.49 -1.20
CA ALA A 94 0.60 15.13 -2.02
C ALA A 94 1.59 15.95 -1.16
N ALA A 95 1.08 16.62 -0.11
CA ALA A 95 1.90 17.39 0.82
C ALA A 95 2.76 16.52 1.76
N ARG A 96 2.48 15.23 1.83
CA ARG A 96 3.13 14.28 2.75
C ARG A 96 3.95 13.20 2.01
N ARG A 97 4.18 13.35 0.72
CA ARG A 97 4.99 12.42 -0.08
C ARG A 97 6.45 12.36 0.40
N ARG A 98 7.16 11.30 0.03
CA ARG A 98 8.57 11.02 0.39
C ARG A 98 8.85 10.87 1.89
N GLN A 99 7.81 10.65 2.70
CA GLN A 99 7.89 10.37 4.14
C GLN A 99 7.68 8.87 4.47
N GLY A 100 7.73 7.98 3.47
CA GLY A 100 7.53 6.55 3.67
C GLY A 100 6.07 6.12 3.87
N LEU A 101 5.10 7.04 3.76
CA LEU A 101 3.68 6.76 4.02
C LEU A 101 3.10 5.76 3.02
N GLY A 102 3.45 5.85 1.73
CA GLY A 102 3.02 4.87 0.72
C GLY A 102 3.49 3.44 1.05
N ARG A 103 4.75 3.28 1.48
CA ARG A 103 5.27 1.99 1.94
C ARG A 103 4.48 1.47 3.14
N ARG A 104 4.13 2.34 4.09
CA ARG A 104 3.34 1.99 5.27
C ARG A 104 1.92 1.57 4.90
N ALA A 105 1.28 2.27 3.97
CA ALA A 105 -0.04 1.91 3.45
C ALA A 105 -0.01 0.54 2.75
N MET A 106 1.01 0.28 1.92
CA MET A 106 1.17 -1.00 1.23
C MET A 106 1.38 -2.15 2.22
N ALA A 107 2.27 -2.01 3.20
CA ALA A 107 2.48 -3.04 4.23
C ALA A 107 1.20 -3.33 5.04
N ALA A 108 0.41 -2.31 5.31
CA ALA A 108 -0.86 -2.46 6.00
C ALA A 108 -1.93 -3.16 5.13
N LEU A 109 -1.99 -2.85 3.82
CA LEU A 109 -2.85 -3.54 2.85
C LEU A 109 -2.47 -5.02 2.72
N GLU A 110 -1.18 -5.31 2.56
CA GLU A 110 -0.66 -6.69 2.49
C GLU A 110 -1.05 -7.48 3.74
N GLY A 111 -0.85 -6.90 4.93
CA GLY A 111 -1.25 -7.52 6.19
C GLY A 111 -2.77 -7.70 6.32
N ALA A 112 -3.57 -6.74 5.85
CA ALA A 112 -5.03 -6.84 5.89
C ALA A 112 -5.55 -7.93 4.94
N ALA A 113 -5.00 -8.02 3.74
CA ALA A 113 -5.33 -9.04 2.76
C ALA A 113 -4.90 -10.44 3.23
N ALA A 114 -3.69 -10.58 3.78
CA ALA A 114 -3.20 -11.85 4.32
C ALA A 114 -4.09 -12.36 5.48
N ARG A 115 -4.53 -11.47 6.38
CA ARG A 115 -5.49 -11.83 7.45
C ARG A 115 -6.84 -12.30 6.92
N ARG A 116 -7.21 -11.97 5.68
CA ARG A 116 -8.41 -12.47 5.00
C ARG A 116 -8.16 -13.76 4.20
N GLY A 117 -6.95 -14.33 4.29
CA GLY A 117 -6.59 -15.60 3.66
C GLY A 117 -6.06 -15.47 2.24
N TYR A 118 -5.83 -14.26 1.74
CA TYR A 118 -5.16 -14.08 0.46
C TYR A 118 -3.68 -14.40 0.57
N LEU A 119 -3.17 -15.09 -0.45
CA LEU A 119 -1.77 -15.50 -0.54
C LEU A 119 -0.98 -14.65 -1.54
N ARG A 120 -1.68 -13.85 -2.34
CA ARG A 120 -1.09 -13.01 -3.37
C ARG A 120 -1.78 -11.66 -3.45
N ALA A 121 -0.99 -10.62 -3.65
CA ALA A 121 -1.45 -9.30 -4.03
C ALA A 121 -1.22 -9.09 -5.53
N HIS A 122 -2.18 -8.45 -6.17
CA HIS A 122 -2.12 -8.00 -7.56
C HIS A 122 -2.52 -6.52 -7.60
N LEU A 123 -1.91 -5.75 -8.48
CA LEU A 123 -2.30 -4.36 -8.72
C LEU A 123 -1.94 -3.94 -10.14
N THR A 124 -2.58 -2.89 -10.60
CA THR A 124 -2.24 -2.23 -11.87
C THR A 124 -1.93 -0.76 -11.63
N THR A 125 -1.10 -0.18 -12.50
CA THR A 125 -0.80 1.26 -12.50
C THR A 125 -0.58 1.75 -13.93
N GLY A 126 -0.99 2.99 -14.20
CA GLY A 126 -0.83 3.59 -15.52
C GLY A 126 0.61 4.00 -15.82
N PRO A 127 0.97 4.15 -17.11
CA PRO A 127 2.32 4.54 -17.53
C PRO A 127 2.71 5.95 -17.06
N GLU A 128 1.73 6.81 -16.79
CA GLU A 128 1.95 8.17 -16.29
C GLU A 128 2.25 8.24 -14.78
N GLN A 129 2.56 7.07 -14.14
CA GLN A 129 2.85 6.96 -12.72
C GLN A 129 4.21 6.28 -12.46
N PRO A 130 5.34 6.77 -13.00
CA PRO A 130 6.64 6.13 -12.85
C PRO A 130 7.10 6.02 -11.38
N GLU A 131 6.67 6.94 -10.52
CA GLU A 131 6.95 6.89 -9.09
C GLU A 131 6.25 5.72 -8.39
N ALA A 132 5.05 5.33 -8.85
CA ALA A 132 4.32 4.16 -8.35
C ALA A 132 5.01 2.87 -8.80
N VAL A 133 5.38 2.77 -10.08
CA VAL A 133 6.16 1.64 -10.62
C VAL A 133 7.42 1.42 -9.78
N ALA A 134 8.25 2.46 -9.60
CA ALA A 134 9.48 2.37 -8.82
C ALA A 134 9.23 2.03 -7.34
N MET A 135 8.09 2.42 -6.77
CA MET A 135 7.70 2.04 -5.42
C MET A 135 7.37 0.54 -5.35
N TYR A 136 6.56 0.03 -6.26
CA TYR A 136 6.15 -1.38 -6.23
C TYR A 136 7.33 -2.32 -6.43
N GLU A 137 8.24 -2.02 -7.36
CA GLU A 137 9.49 -2.78 -7.54
C GLU A 137 10.31 -2.83 -6.24
N ARG A 138 10.52 -1.69 -5.57
CA ARG A 138 11.24 -1.64 -4.28
C ARG A 138 10.53 -2.39 -3.16
N LEU A 139 9.22 -2.58 -3.26
CA LEU A 139 8.43 -3.37 -2.30
C LEU A 139 8.40 -4.86 -2.63
N GLY A 140 9.12 -5.30 -3.67
CA GLY A 140 9.23 -6.69 -4.07
C GLY A 140 8.07 -7.18 -4.93
N TYR A 141 7.31 -6.26 -5.53
CA TYR A 141 6.36 -6.63 -6.59
C TYR A 141 7.11 -6.88 -7.89
N THR A 142 6.70 -7.90 -8.61
CA THR A 142 7.22 -8.23 -9.94
C THR A 142 6.17 -7.96 -11.00
N LEU A 143 6.62 -7.56 -12.20
CA LEU A 143 5.74 -7.43 -13.36
C LEU A 143 5.05 -8.77 -13.63
N SER A 144 3.74 -8.72 -13.76
CA SER A 144 2.92 -9.84 -14.20
C SER A 144 2.88 -9.87 -15.73
N SER A 145 2.64 -11.06 -16.30
CA SER A 145 2.38 -11.20 -17.73
C SER A 145 1.04 -10.62 -18.19
N GLU A 146 0.18 -10.20 -17.26
CA GLU A 146 -1.08 -9.49 -17.56
C GLU A 146 -0.77 -8.03 -17.92
N GLU A 147 -0.29 -7.78 -19.11
CA GLU A 147 -0.02 -6.42 -19.61
C GLU A 147 -1.18 -5.94 -20.47
N GLY A 148 -1.70 -4.73 -20.18
CA GLY A 148 -2.63 -4.04 -21.07
C GLY A 148 -1.87 -3.30 -22.15
N THR A 149 -2.21 -3.60 -23.42
CA THR A 149 -1.76 -2.83 -24.58
C THR A 149 -2.96 -2.37 -25.37
N ASP A 150 -2.86 -1.19 -26.00
CA ASP A 150 -3.84 -0.74 -26.97
C ASP A 150 -3.67 -1.48 -28.32
N PRO A 151 -4.59 -1.28 -29.29
CA PRO A 151 -4.49 -1.92 -30.61
C PRO A 151 -3.19 -1.57 -31.37
N GLU A 152 -2.55 -0.44 -31.03
CA GLU A 152 -1.29 0.01 -31.61
C GLU A 152 -0.06 -0.54 -30.86
N GLY A 153 -0.26 -1.41 -29.85
CA GLY A 153 0.80 -2.05 -29.08
C GLY A 153 1.43 -1.16 -27.99
N ARG A 154 0.86 0.02 -27.71
CA ARG A 154 1.32 0.89 -26.61
C ARG A 154 0.81 0.38 -25.29
N ARG A 155 1.67 0.39 -24.28
CA ARG A 155 1.29 -0.05 -22.93
C ARG A 155 0.28 0.92 -22.29
N ILE A 156 -0.87 0.41 -21.89
CA ILE A 156 -1.92 1.19 -21.23
C ILE A 156 -1.92 1.03 -19.72
N TYR A 157 -1.35 -0.06 -19.20
CA TYR A 157 -1.07 -0.24 -17.78
C TYR A 157 0.07 -1.24 -17.54
N PHE A 158 0.69 -1.15 -16.36
CA PHE A 158 1.58 -2.16 -15.80
C PHE A 158 0.80 -2.99 -14.79
N ALA A 159 0.91 -4.31 -14.85
CA ALA A 159 0.38 -5.21 -13.83
C ALA A 159 1.52 -5.76 -12.96
N PHE A 160 1.32 -5.75 -11.66
CA PHE A 160 2.28 -6.21 -10.66
C PHE A 160 1.67 -7.26 -9.76
N ALA A 161 2.48 -8.21 -9.31
CA ALA A 161 2.07 -9.21 -8.33
C ALA A 161 3.17 -9.45 -7.30
N LYS A 162 2.73 -9.87 -6.09
CA LYS A 162 3.61 -10.24 -4.98
C LYS A 162 2.94 -11.32 -4.14
N ASP A 163 3.70 -12.35 -3.75
CA ASP A 163 3.22 -13.32 -2.77
C ASP A 163 3.22 -12.68 -1.38
N LEU A 164 2.14 -12.89 -0.64
CA LEU A 164 1.95 -12.35 0.69
C LEU A 164 2.52 -13.34 1.72
N ALA A 165 3.24 -12.81 2.72
CA ALA A 165 3.67 -13.61 3.86
C ALA A 165 2.47 -14.16 4.63
N ALA A 166 2.56 -15.41 5.08
CA ALA A 166 1.53 -16.01 5.91
C ALA A 166 1.30 -15.19 7.20
N PRO A 167 0.06 -15.12 7.73
CA PRO A 167 -0.20 -14.44 8.98
C PRO A 167 0.61 -15.09 10.11
N GLY A 168 1.65 -14.37 10.59
CA GLY A 168 2.55 -14.88 11.65
C GLY A 168 4.03 -14.84 11.29
N GLU A 169 4.41 -14.84 10.03
CA GLU A 169 5.79 -14.58 9.60
C GLU A 169 6.04 -13.07 9.59
N ARG A 170 6.57 -12.57 10.71
CA ARG A 170 7.15 -11.22 10.74
C ARG A 170 8.38 -11.23 9.84
N CYS A 171 8.45 -10.34 8.85
CA CYS A 171 9.71 -10.03 8.19
C CYS A 171 10.76 -9.76 9.28
N ALA A 172 11.78 -10.60 9.35
CA ALA A 172 12.92 -10.35 10.21
C ALA A 172 13.55 -9.03 9.73
N ASP A 173 13.67 -8.08 10.64
CA ASP A 173 14.36 -6.82 10.39
C ASP A 173 15.85 -7.15 10.16
N PRO A 174 16.45 -6.86 8.98
CA PRO A 174 17.84 -7.22 8.71
C PRO A 174 18.86 -6.35 9.46
N GLY A 175 18.42 -5.57 10.48
CA GLY A 175 19.24 -4.59 11.20
C GLY A 175 19.72 -4.96 12.60
N ALA A 176 19.38 -6.13 13.17
CA ALA A 176 19.83 -6.52 14.51
C ALA A 176 21.03 -7.49 14.48
N GLY A 177 22.14 -7.07 13.88
CA GLY A 177 23.43 -7.73 14.01
C GLY A 177 24.08 -7.43 15.37
N GLY A 178 23.69 -8.16 16.43
CA GLY A 178 24.36 -8.09 17.74
C GLY A 178 25.76 -8.67 17.66
N HIS A 179 26.76 -7.85 17.92
CA HIS A 179 28.15 -8.26 18.17
C HIS A 179 28.18 -9.04 19.49
N SER A 180 28.20 -10.36 19.40
CA SER A 180 28.55 -11.23 20.53
C SER A 180 30.06 -11.47 20.51
N GLY A 181 30.77 -10.75 21.39
CA GLY A 181 32.20 -10.94 21.61
C GLY A 181 32.48 -12.29 22.27
N VAL A 182 33.14 -13.17 21.55
CA VAL A 182 33.72 -14.39 22.10
C VAL A 182 34.99 -14.03 22.88
N ARG A 183 34.95 -14.17 24.22
CA ARG A 183 36.16 -14.18 25.07
C ARG A 183 36.74 -15.59 25.04
N ALA A 184 37.93 -15.69 24.51
CA ALA A 184 38.75 -16.87 24.65
C ALA A 184 39.23 -17.00 26.09
N GLY A 185 38.83 -18.10 26.74
CA GLY A 185 39.38 -18.56 28.03
C GLY A 185 40.57 -19.48 27.79
N GLY A 186 41.73 -19.11 28.31
CA GLY A 186 42.94 -19.90 28.23
C GLY A 186 42.85 -21.16 29.12
N ALA A 187 43.32 -22.26 28.60
CA ALA A 187 43.60 -23.49 29.35
C ALA A 187 45.05 -23.47 29.80
N SER A 188 45.28 -23.55 31.12
CA SER A 188 46.60 -23.90 31.69
C SER A 188 46.67 -25.38 31.88
N TYR A 189 47.75 -25.97 31.45
CA TYR A 189 48.20 -27.33 31.77
C TYR A 189 49.03 -27.30 33.04
N ASP A 190 48.77 -28.27 33.92
CA ASP A 190 49.70 -29.02 34.70
C ASP A 190 49.31 -30.49 34.70
#